data_dbc72ab240a1a21e1eed348483a1a495
#
_entry.id   dbc72ab240a1a21e1eed348483a1a495
#
_cell.length_a   1.000
_cell.length_b   1.000
_cell.length_c   1.000
_cell.angle_alpha   90.00
_cell.angle_beta   90.00
_cell.angle_gamma   90.00
#
_symmetry.space_group_name_H-M   'P 1'
#
loop_
_entity.id
_entity.type
_entity.pdbx_description
1 polymer ?
#
loop_
_entity_poly.entity_id
_entity_poly.type
_entity_poly.pdbx_seq_one_letter_code
_entity_poly.pdbx_strand_id
1 'polypeptide(L)'
;GDPRFLGARDRALLEIIYSGGLRISEAIGLNLGDIDYSRGVFLVRGKGRKERICMLGEPAQRALKEYLSIRQENGFTDTAPTSPLFLNIYGERVTTRTAQRLFERYVAYAGLPPETTPHKLRHSFATHLLTAGADLRTVQEMLGHSRLATTQIYTHIDISQLVEIYAKAHPSL
;
A
#
# COMPACT_ATOMS: atom_id res chain seq x y z
N GLY A 1 12.82 -21.97 4.87
CA GLY A 1 12.18 -20.78 5.41
C GLY A 1 10.70 -20.99 5.71
N ASP A 2 10.14 -20.07 6.47
CA ASP A 2 8.72 -20.10 6.79
C ASP A 2 7.91 -19.76 5.54
N PRO A 3 7.04 -20.68 5.07
CA PRO A 3 6.26 -20.41 3.85
C PRO A 3 5.25 -19.26 4.01
N ARG A 4 4.91 -18.88 5.25
CA ARG A 4 4.02 -17.77 5.50
C ARG A 4 4.66 -16.41 5.26
N PHE A 5 5.99 -16.33 5.34
CA PHE A 5 6.72 -15.06 5.30
C PHE A 5 6.48 -14.32 3.96
N LEU A 6 6.76 -15.00 2.85
CA LEU A 6 6.60 -14.37 1.53
C LEU A 6 5.15 -13.99 1.23
N GLY A 7 4.21 -14.87 1.58
CA GLY A 7 2.79 -14.60 1.37
C GLY A 7 2.30 -13.39 2.16
N ALA A 8 2.66 -13.29 3.42
CA ALA A 8 2.28 -12.16 4.28
C ALA A 8 2.94 -10.87 3.80
N ARG A 9 4.22 -10.92 3.42
CA ARG A 9 4.93 -9.78 2.86
C ARG A 9 4.26 -9.29 1.59
N ASP A 10 3.97 -10.19 0.67
CA ASP A 10 3.39 -9.86 -0.63
C ASP A 10 2.02 -9.23 -0.46
N ARG A 11 1.20 -9.79 0.42
CA ARG A 11 -0.11 -9.24 0.72
C ARG A 11 -0.01 -7.83 1.29
N ALA A 12 0.89 -7.62 2.25
CA ALA A 12 1.10 -6.30 2.84
C ALA A 12 1.58 -5.29 1.81
N LEU A 13 2.51 -5.69 0.94
CA LEU A 13 3.03 -4.84 -0.13
C LEU A 13 1.93 -4.41 -1.10
N LEU A 14 1.11 -5.35 -1.54
CA LEU A 14 0.00 -5.07 -2.47
C LEU A 14 -1.06 -4.18 -1.81
N GLU A 15 -1.39 -4.43 -0.55
CA GLU A 15 -2.34 -3.61 0.19
C GLU A 15 -1.86 -2.17 0.35
N ILE A 16 -0.58 -1.97 0.62
CA ILE A 16 0.05 -0.65 0.72
C ILE A 16 0.01 0.07 -0.63
N ILE A 17 0.39 -0.61 -1.70
CA ILE A 17 0.35 -0.04 -3.06
C ILE A 17 -1.06 0.43 -3.39
N TYR A 18 -2.04 -0.40 -3.10
CA TYR A 18 -3.43 -0.11 -3.41
C TYR A 18 -3.99 0.99 -2.51
N SER A 19 -3.71 0.94 -1.20
CA SER A 19 -4.19 1.91 -0.23
C SER A 19 -3.73 3.34 -0.54
N GLY A 20 -2.47 3.50 -0.93
CA GLY A 20 -1.89 4.81 -1.22
C GLY A 20 -1.84 5.18 -2.70
N GLY A 21 -2.22 4.27 -3.58
CA GLY A 21 -2.03 4.46 -5.02
C GLY A 21 -0.56 4.63 -5.37
N LEU A 22 0.30 3.78 -4.79
CA LEU A 22 1.74 3.93 -4.90
C LEU A 22 2.29 3.36 -6.19
N ARG A 23 3.42 3.92 -6.61
CA ARG A 23 4.32 3.24 -7.54
C ARG A 23 5.07 2.15 -6.77
N ILE A 24 5.49 1.11 -7.48
CA ILE A 24 6.24 0.00 -6.86
C ILE A 24 7.49 0.51 -6.16
N SER A 25 8.25 1.39 -6.80
CA SER A 25 9.47 1.97 -6.21
C SER A 25 9.21 2.73 -4.91
N GLU A 26 8.08 3.43 -4.84
CA GLU A 26 7.67 4.14 -3.64
C GLU A 26 7.36 3.18 -2.49
N ALA A 27 6.66 2.09 -2.80
CA ALA A 27 6.27 1.10 -1.79
C ALA A 27 7.49 0.37 -1.21
N ILE A 28 8.40 -0.10 -2.05
CA ILE A 28 9.60 -0.80 -1.57
C ILE A 28 10.59 0.13 -0.88
N GLY A 29 10.49 1.43 -1.14
CA GLY A 29 11.30 2.44 -0.46
C GLY A 29 10.85 2.76 0.96
N LEU A 30 9.69 2.25 1.39
CA LEU A 30 9.19 2.49 2.73
C LEU A 30 10.08 1.88 3.79
N ASN A 31 10.25 2.60 4.89
CA ASN A 31 10.95 2.16 6.08
C ASN A 31 9.94 1.92 7.21
N LEU A 32 10.37 1.20 8.24
CA LEU A 32 9.50 0.92 9.40
C LEU A 32 8.95 2.20 10.04
N GLY A 33 9.76 3.25 10.14
CA GLY A 33 9.37 4.52 10.75
C GLY A 33 8.40 5.35 9.93
N ASP A 34 8.15 4.98 8.67
CA ASP A 34 7.24 5.73 7.80
C ASP A 34 5.77 5.43 8.10
N ILE A 35 5.47 4.39 8.86
CA ILE A 35 4.11 3.97 9.16
C ILE A 35 3.66 4.54 10.51
N ASP A 36 2.57 5.28 10.51
CA ASP A 36 1.94 5.79 11.73
C ASP A 36 0.62 5.05 11.95
N TYR A 37 0.66 4.02 12.78
CA TYR A 37 -0.50 3.19 13.06
C TYR A 37 -1.56 3.93 13.87
N SER A 38 -1.15 4.87 14.72
CA SER A 38 -2.08 5.60 15.58
C SER A 38 -2.96 6.56 14.77
N ARG A 39 -2.40 7.15 13.73
CA ARG A 39 -3.13 8.05 12.82
C ARG A 39 -3.71 7.35 11.60
N GLY A 40 -3.28 6.11 11.34
CA GLY A 40 -3.70 5.37 10.15
C GLY A 40 -3.18 5.98 8.86
N VAL A 41 -1.94 6.46 8.87
CA VAL A 41 -1.29 7.10 7.72
C VAL A 41 0.13 6.60 7.54
N PHE A 42 0.71 6.84 6.38
CA PHE A 42 2.12 6.56 6.12
C PHE A 42 2.73 7.61 5.20
N LEU A 43 4.03 7.82 5.36
CA LEU A 43 4.79 8.80 4.61
C LEU A 43 5.44 8.15 3.41
N VAL A 44 5.23 8.74 2.23
CA VAL A 44 5.80 8.26 0.97
C VAL A 44 6.76 9.30 0.42
N ARG A 45 7.93 8.85 0.01
CA ARG A 45 8.92 9.68 -0.66
C ARG A 45 8.87 9.41 -2.15
N GLY A 46 8.42 10.40 -2.90
CA GLY A 46 8.35 10.34 -4.35
C GLY A 46 9.58 10.93 -5.02
N LYS A 47 9.46 11.10 -6.33
CA LYS A 47 10.49 11.68 -7.17
C LYS A 47 10.83 13.12 -6.72
N GLY A 48 12.13 13.45 -6.69
CA GLY A 48 12.59 14.78 -6.34
C GLY A 48 12.47 15.12 -4.85
N ARG A 49 12.50 14.14 -3.98
CA ARG A 49 12.39 14.27 -2.52
C ARG A 49 11.04 14.82 -2.04
N LYS A 50 10.03 14.80 -2.92
CA LYS A 50 8.69 15.20 -2.53
C LYS A 50 8.09 14.12 -1.64
N GLU A 51 7.61 14.53 -0.49
CA GLU A 51 6.95 13.65 0.46
C GLU A 51 5.44 13.90 0.42
N ARG A 52 4.69 12.82 0.61
CA ARG A 52 3.25 12.92 0.77
C ARG A 52 2.77 11.93 1.82
N ILE A 53 1.70 12.28 2.49
CA ILE A 53 1.06 11.42 3.48
C ILE A 53 -0.06 10.66 2.77
N CYS A 54 -0.05 9.33 2.91
CA CYS A 54 -1.05 8.45 2.34
C CYS A 54 -1.88 7.80 3.43
N MET A 55 -3.10 7.45 3.09
CA MET A 55 -3.99 6.73 3.98
C MET A 55 -3.55 5.27 4.12
N LEU A 56 -3.48 4.81 5.35
CA LEU A 56 -3.29 3.41 5.66
C LEU A 56 -4.66 2.79 5.93
N GLY A 57 -5.29 2.27 4.91
CA GLY A 57 -6.60 1.64 5.02
C GLY A 57 -6.58 0.42 5.95
N GLU A 58 -7.73 0.06 6.47
CA GLU A 58 -7.83 -1.03 7.44
C GLU A 58 -7.29 -2.37 6.91
N PRO A 59 -7.57 -2.78 5.66
CA PRO A 59 -6.96 -3.99 5.11
C PRO A 59 -5.44 -3.95 5.09
N ALA A 60 -4.85 -2.79 4.76
CA ALA A 60 -3.41 -2.61 4.77
C ALA A 60 -2.85 -2.68 6.20
N GLN A 61 -3.53 -2.11 7.17
CA GLN A 61 -3.12 -2.20 8.58
C GLN A 61 -3.08 -3.66 9.04
N ARG A 62 -4.12 -4.43 8.75
CA ARG A 62 -4.18 -5.84 9.13
C ARG A 62 -3.08 -6.66 8.45
N ALA A 63 -2.88 -6.44 7.17
CA ALA A 63 -1.86 -7.14 6.40
C ALA A 63 -0.45 -6.83 6.91
N LEU A 64 -0.18 -5.55 7.24
CA LEU A 64 1.10 -5.14 7.80
C LEU A 64 1.34 -5.73 9.17
N LYS A 65 0.35 -5.73 10.05
CA LYS A 65 0.49 -6.32 11.39
C LYS A 65 0.82 -7.81 11.32
N GLU A 66 0.14 -8.53 10.44
CA GLU A 66 0.41 -9.94 10.21
C GLU A 66 1.82 -10.15 9.67
N TYR A 67 2.20 -9.39 8.65
CA TYR A 67 3.54 -9.47 8.08
C TYR A 67 4.63 -9.18 9.10
N LEU A 68 4.49 -8.11 9.87
CA LEU A 68 5.50 -7.72 10.87
C LEU A 68 5.63 -8.75 11.98
N SER A 69 4.53 -9.39 12.38
CA SER A 69 4.57 -10.49 13.33
C SER A 69 5.35 -11.69 12.80
N ILE A 70 5.06 -12.11 11.57
CA ILE A 70 5.74 -13.23 10.92
C ILE A 70 7.21 -12.88 10.64
N ARG A 71 7.48 -11.63 10.24
CA ARG A 71 8.83 -11.12 10.05
C ARG A 71 9.66 -11.30 11.32
N GLN A 72 9.11 -10.92 12.46
CA GLN A 72 9.78 -11.06 13.75
C GLN A 72 10.00 -12.53 14.12
N GLU A 73 9.01 -13.38 13.91
CA GLU A 73 9.12 -14.83 14.12
C GLU A 73 10.25 -15.47 13.29
N ASN A 74 10.54 -14.89 12.13
CA ASN A 74 11.60 -15.38 11.24
C ASN A 74 12.98 -14.79 11.55
N GLY A 75 13.14 -14.10 12.68
CA GLY A 75 14.41 -13.59 13.14
C GLY A 75 14.77 -12.19 12.63
N PHE A 76 13.93 -11.56 11.85
CA PHE A 76 14.14 -10.18 11.39
C PHE A 76 13.60 -9.20 12.44
N THR A 77 14.37 -9.02 13.50
CA THR A 77 13.93 -8.32 14.71
C THR A 77 14.35 -6.84 14.76
N ASP A 78 15.00 -6.35 13.73
CA ASP A 78 15.38 -4.94 13.64
C ASP A 78 14.14 -4.05 13.64
N THR A 79 14.09 -3.09 14.55
CA THR A 79 12.99 -2.14 14.70
C THR A 79 13.41 -0.70 14.44
N ALA A 80 14.62 -0.48 13.92
CA ALA A 80 15.10 0.87 13.64
C ALA A 80 14.16 1.56 12.62
N PRO A 81 13.83 2.85 12.85
CA PRO A 81 12.92 3.57 11.93
C PRO A 81 13.42 3.62 10.49
N THR A 82 14.72 3.54 10.27
CA THR A 82 15.34 3.57 8.94
C THR A 82 15.45 2.19 8.28
N SER A 83 15.08 1.12 8.99
CA SER A 83 15.11 -0.22 8.44
C SER A 83 14.04 -0.42 7.37
N PRO A 84 14.33 -1.18 6.32
CA PRO A 84 13.34 -1.43 5.26
C PRO A 84 12.09 -2.10 5.81
N LEU A 85 10.93 -1.66 5.33
CA LEU A 85 9.66 -2.29 5.68
C LEU A 85 9.54 -3.66 5.01
N PHE A 86 9.76 -3.74 3.71
CA PHE A 86 9.58 -4.97 2.94
C PHE A 86 10.92 -5.65 2.66
N LEU A 87 11.06 -6.86 3.18
CA LEU A 87 12.31 -7.64 3.15
C LEU A 87 12.21 -8.86 2.24
N ASN A 88 13.35 -9.20 1.61
CA ASN A 88 13.52 -10.50 0.98
C ASN A 88 13.83 -11.58 2.05
N ILE A 89 14.02 -12.80 1.61
CA ILE A 89 14.31 -13.94 2.52
C ILE A 89 15.65 -13.81 3.25
N TYR A 90 16.53 -12.91 2.80
CA TYR A 90 17.84 -12.67 3.43
C TYR A 90 17.82 -11.47 4.38
N GLY A 91 16.67 -10.85 4.59
CA GLY A 91 16.55 -9.68 5.46
C GLY A 91 16.95 -8.37 4.80
N GLU A 92 17.08 -8.33 3.51
CA GLU A 92 17.40 -7.12 2.74
C GLU A 92 16.15 -6.54 2.10
N ARG A 93 16.21 -5.26 1.74
CA ARG A 93 15.10 -4.58 1.07
C ARG A 93 14.74 -5.29 -0.23
N VAL A 94 13.46 -5.52 -0.47
CA VAL A 94 12.95 -6.05 -1.74
C VAL A 94 13.35 -5.12 -2.88
N THR A 95 13.80 -5.71 -4.00
CA THR A 95 14.18 -4.95 -5.20
C THR A 95 12.93 -4.61 -6.03
N THR A 96 13.04 -3.56 -6.85
CA THR A 96 12.00 -3.19 -7.80
C THR A 96 11.64 -4.34 -8.72
N ARG A 97 12.64 -5.07 -9.19
CA ARG A 97 12.44 -6.24 -10.08
C ARG A 97 11.61 -7.33 -9.41
N THR A 98 11.92 -7.67 -8.17
CA THR A 98 11.16 -8.67 -7.41
C THR A 98 9.72 -8.20 -7.18
N ALA A 99 9.54 -6.95 -6.80
CA ALA A 99 8.22 -6.38 -6.58
C ALA A 99 7.39 -6.32 -7.88
N GLN A 100 8.03 -6.01 -9.00
CA GLN A 100 7.36 -6.01 -10.30
C GLN A 100 6.87 -7.42 -10.69
N ARG A 101 7.71 -8.43 -10.52
CA ARG A 101 7.35 -9.83 -10.80
C ARG A 101 6.22 -10.32 -9.90
N LEU A 102 6.28 -9.97 -8.65
CA LEU A 102 5.25 -10.25 -7.68
C LEU A 102 3.91 -9.62 -8.10
N PHE A 103 3.94 -8.35 -8.48
CA PHE A 103 2.75 -7.63 -8.94
C PHE A 103 2.12 -8.30 -10.17
N GLU A 104 2.92 -8.64 -11.17
CA GLU A 104 2.46 -9.33 -12.38
C GLU A 104 1.82 -10.68 -12.07
N ARG A 105 2.39 -11.42 -11.13
CA ARG A 105 1.85 -12.70 -10.68
C ARG A 105 0.46 -12.54 -10.06
N TYR A 106 0.28 -11.54 -9.23
CA TYR A 106 -1.02 -11.28 -8.59
C TYR A 106 -2.05 -10.74 -9.58
N VAL A 107 -1.64 -9.95 -10.53
CA VAL A 107 -2.51 -9.53 -11.64
C VAL A 107 -3.07 -10.75 -12.37
N ALA A 108 -2.22 -11.70 -12.71
CA ALA A 108 -2.62 -12.95 -13.36
C ALA A 108 -3.54 -13.78 -12.45
N TYR A 109 -3.16 -13.91 -11.18
CA TYR A 109 -3.93 -14.67 -10.20
C TYR A 109 -5.33 -14.09 -9.98
N ALA A 110 -5.45 -12.77 -9.96
CA ALA A 110 -6.73 -12.07 -9.78
C ALA A 110 -7.59 -12.08 -11.05
N GLY A 111 -7.10 -12.62 -12.15
CA GLY A 111 -7.85 -12.66 -13.42
C GLY A 111 -7.95 -11.30 -14.10
N LEU A 112 -7.09 -10.37 -13.75
CA LEU A 112 -7.04 -9.05 -14.38
C LEU A 112 -6.27 -9.12 -15.71
N PRO A 113 -6.51 -8.15 -16.63
CA PRO A 113 -5.77 -8.11 -17.88
C PRO A 113 -4.26 -8.08 -17.64
N PRO A 114 -3.43 -8.80 -18.41
CA PRO A 114 -1.99 -8.87 -18.22
C PRO A 114 -1.28 -7.51 -18.26
N GLU A 115 -1.85 -6.56 -18.97
CA GLU A 115 -1.33 -5.19 -19.09
C GLU A 115 -1.65 -4.32 -17.88
N THR A 116 -2.34 -4.86 -16.86
CA THR A 116 -2.67 -4.12 -15.65
C THR A 116 -1.41 -3.70 -14.92
N THR A 117 -1.31 -2.41 -14.61
CA THR A 117 -0.20 -1.81 -13.88
C THR A 117 -0.71 -1.27 -12.54
N PRO A 118 0.17 -0.97 -11.59
CA PRO A 118 -0.24 -0.25 -10.37
C PRO A 118 -0.98 1.05 -10.68
N HIS A 119 -0.55 1.76 -11.73
CA HIS A 119 -1.20 2.99 -12.17
C HIS A 119 -2.64 2.74 -12.64
N LYS A 120 -2.87 1.67 -13.39
CA LYS A 120 -4.22 1.30 -13.85
C LYS A 120 -5.11 0.86 -12.69
N LEU A 121 -4.58 0.12 -11.72
CA LEU A 121 -5.33 -0.23 -10.51
C LEU A 121 -5.71 1.02 -9.72
N ARG A 122 -4.77 1.95 -9.60
CA ARG A 122 -5.00 3.24 -8.96
C ARG A 122 -6.14 3.99 -9.66
N HIS A 123 -6.15 4.01 -10.98
CA HIS A 123 -7.21 4.63 -11.78
C HIS A 123 -8.56 3.95 -11.52
N SER A 124 -8.59 2.62 -11.47
CA SER A 124 -9.80 1.85 -11.16
C SER A 124 -10.31 2.17 -9.75
N PHE A 125 -9.42 2.27 -8.78
CA PHE A 125 -9.76 2.66 -7.42
C PHE A 125 -10.42 4.04 -7.38
N ALA A 126 -9.82 5.02 -8.08
CA ALA A 126 -10.36 6.37 -8.19
C ALA A 126 -11.78 6.35 -8.80
N THR A 127 -11.97 5.58 -9.86
CA THR A 127 -13.26 5.44 -10.53
C THR A 127 -14.31 4.85 -9.59
N HIS A 128 -13.95 3.84 -8.81
CA HIS A 128 -14.86 3.25 -7.82
C HIS A 128 -15.23 4.25 -6.74
N LEU A 129 -14.28 5.04 -6.25
CA LEU A 129 -14.54 6.09 -5.26
C LEU A 129 -15.52 7.13 -5.80
N LEU A 130 -15.33 7.59 -7.03
CA LEU A 130 -16.22 8.56 -7.67
C LEU A 130 -17.62 7.98 -7.85
N THR A 131 -17.74 6.74 -8.30
CA THR A 131 -19.01 6.04 -8.48
C THR A 131 -19.76 5.91 -7.14
N ALA A 132 -19.03 5.73 -6.04
CA ALA A 132 -19.60 5.60 -4.71
C ALA A 132 -19.95 6.94 -4.06
N GLY A 133 -19.76 8.05 -4.75
CA GLY A 133 -20.19 9.38 -4.32
C GLY A 133 -19.10 10.28 -3.76
N ALA A 134 -17.84 9.86 -3.80
CA ALA A 134 -16.74 10.75 -3.46
C ALA A 134 -16.59 11.82 -4.54
N ASP A 135 -16.28 13.06 -4.13
CA ASP A 135 -16.04 14.11 -5.11
C ASP A 135 -14.64 13.99 -5.72
N LEU A 136 -14.46 14.58 -6.90
CA LEU A 136 -13.23 14.49 -7.66
C LEU A 136 -12.03 15.03 -6.88
N ARG A 137 -12.20 16.12 -6.16
CA ARG A 137 -11.13 16.73 -5.37
C ARG A 137 -10.64 15.78 -4.28
N THR A 138 -11.57 15.17 -3.54
CA THR A 138 -11.25 14.20 -2.51
C THR A 138 -10.46 13.03 -3.08
N VAL A 139 -10.89 12.48 -4.23
CA VAL A 139 -10.18 11.39 -4.89
C VAL A 139 -8.77 11.80 -5.31
N GLN A 140 -8.61 12.98 -5.88
CA GLN A 140 -7.30 13.51 -6.27
C GLN A 140 -6.37 13.67 -5.07
N GLU A 141 -6.89 14.17 -3.95
CA GLU A 141 -6.13 14.29 -2.71
C GLU A 141 -5.68 12.92 -2.19
N MET A 142 -6.59 11.94 -2.16
CA MET A 142 -6.26 10.57 -1.74
C MET A 142 -5.16 9.95 -2.58
N LEU A 143 -5.12 10.25 -3.86
CA LEU A 143 -4.11 9.74 -4.77
C LEU A 143 -2.79 10.54 -4.72
N GLY A 144 -2.69 11.57 -3.88
CA GLY A 144 -1.49 12.37 -3.75
C GLY A 144 -1.22 13.30 -4.93
N HIS A 145 -2.22 13.59 -5.74
CA HIS A 145 -2.11 14.56 -6.84
C HIS A 145 -2.24 16.00 -6.35
N SER A 146 -2.84 16.20 -5.19
CA SER A 146 -3.01 17.49 -4.58
C SER A 146 -1.82 17.85 -3.71
N ARG A 147 -1.52 19.15 -3.60
CA ARG A 147 -0.53 19.67 -2.66
C ARG A 147 -1.06 19.78 -1.23
N LEU A 148 -2.35 19.54 -1.04
CA LEU A 148 -2.95 19.57 0.28
C LEU A 148 -2.54 18.34 1.07
N ALA A 149 -2.34 18.50 2.37
CA ALA A 149 -2.03 17.39 3.24
C ALA A 149 -3.15 16.36 3.20
N THR A 150 -2.80 15.09 2.97
CA THR A 150 -3.77 14.00 2.89
C THR A 150 -4.56 13.81 4.18
N THR A 151 -4.06 14.32 5.30
CA THR A 151 -4.82 14.32 6.57
C THR A 151 -6.16 15.04 6.46
N GLN A 152 -6.34 15.95 5.51
CA GLN A 152 -7.61 16.63 5.28
C GLN A 152 -8.64 15.75 4.59
N ILE A 153 -8.22 14.69 3.91
CA ILE A 153 -9.11 13.76 3.21
C ILE A 153 -10.04 13.07 4.18
N TYR A 154 -9.54 12.75 5.36
CA TYR A 154 -10.29 12.00 6.38
C TYR A 154 -11.48 12.78 6.95
N THR A 155 -11.55 14.08 6.70
CA THR A 155 -12.70 14.90 7.10
C THR A 155 -13.84 14.85 6.10
N HIS A 156 -13.59 14.36 4.87
CA HIS A 156 -14.58 14.37 3.77
C HIS A 156 -15.24 13.02 3.52
N ILE A 157 -14.59 11.93 3.93
CA ILE A 157 -15.08 10.57 3.74
C ILE A 157 -15.08 9.85 5.08
N ASP A 158 -16.23 9.25 5.42
CA ASP A 158 -16.32 8.36 6.57
C ASP A 158 -15.40 7.16 6.32
N ILE A 159 -14.57 6.84 7.30
CA ILE A 159 -13.61 5.73 7.21
C ILE A 159 -14.33 4.40 6.92
N SER A 160 -15.46 4.14 7.55
CA SER A 160 -16.22 2.90 7.30
C SER A 160 -16.70 2.83 5.86
N GLN A 161 -17.15 3.94 5.29
CA GLN A 161 -17.56 4.04 3.90
C GLN A 161 -16.37 3.80 2.96
N LEU A 162 -15.23 4.39 3.28
CA LEU A 162 -14.00 4.22 2.51
C LEU A 162 -13.53 2.76 2.52
N VAL A 163 -13.57 2.11 3.67
CA VAL A 163 -13.21 0.69 3.80
C VAL A 163 -14.14 -0.18 2.95
N GLU A 164 -15.44 0.10 2.96
CA GLU A 164 -16.41 -0.61 2.15
C GLU A 164 -16.13 -0.45 0.65
N ILE A 165 -15.89 0.78 0.21
CA ILE A 165 -15.55 1.09 -1.19
C ILE A 165 -14.26 0.40 -1.58
N TYR A 166 -13.24 0.47 -0.73
CA TYR A 166 -11.95 -0.15 -0.95
C TYR A 166 -12.07 -1.67 -1.10
N ALA A 167 -12.86 -2.31 -0.23
CA ALA A 167 -13.09 -3.74 -0.30
C ALA A 167 -13.74 -4.17 -1.60
N LYS A 168 -14.66 -3.36 -2.16
CA LYS A 168 -15.31 -3.62 -3.44
C LYS A 168 -14.38 -3.41 -4.63
N ALA A 169 -13.47 -2.44 -4.54
CA ALA A 169 -12.52 -2.09 -5.60
C ALA A 169 -11.29 -2.99 -5.61
N HIS A 170 -10.97 -3.59 -4.46
CA HIS A 170 -9.76 -4.37 -4.28
C HIS A 170 -9.86 -5.72 -5.00
N PRO A 171 -8.82 -6.13 -5.76
CA PRO A 171 -8.82 -7.47 -6.37
C PRO A 171 -8.88 -8.55 -5.30
N SER A 172 -9.68 -9.59 -5.54
CA SER A 172 -9.72 -10.75 -4.67
C SER A 172 -8.45 -11.59 -4.89
N LEU A 173 -7.66 -11.73 -3.85
CA LEU A 173 -6.38 -12.46 -3.89
C LEU A 173 -6.46 -13.75 -3.08
#